data_30cb9123a64aa4496b845bc8fab1eec7
#
_entry.id   30cb9123a64aa4496b845bc8fab1eec7
#
_cell.length_a   1.000
_cell.length_b   1.000
_cell.length_c   1.000
_cell.angle_alpha   90.00
_cell.angle_beta   90.00
_cell.angle_gamma   90.00
#
_symmetry.space_group_name_H-M   'P 1'
#
loop_
_entity.id
_entity.type
_entity.pdbx_description
1 polymer ?
#
loop_
_entity_poly.entity_id
_entity_poly.type
_entity_poly.pdbx_seq_one_letter_code
_entity_poly.pdbx_strand_id
1 'polypeptide(L)'
;MKHIIGLVVTLVTLASCGAVATAQQPAKIPRIGFQLDSSPSAVSARLEAFRQGLRELGYVEGKNIVIEWRSAEGKPDRRSELAADLVRLKVDLIVTAGPTVTRVVKEATSTIPIVMAQDTDPVGSGFVASLARPGGNITGLSSLSSEISGKQLELLKEIVPRLDRKSVV
;
A
#
# COMPACT_ATOMS: atom_id res chain seq x y z
N MET A 1 -63.43 16.65 -29.69
CA MET A 1 -62.00 16.61 -30.05
C MET A 1 -61.11 17.34 -29.05
N LYS A 2 -61.43 18.52 -28.54
CA LYS A 2 -60.54 19.27 -27.58
C LYS A 2 -60.26 18.56 -26.25
N HIS A 3 -61.20 17.79 -25.71
CA HIS A 3 -61.03 17.05 -24.45
C HIS A 3 -60.18 15.81 -24.56
N ILE A 4 -60.13 15.16 -25.73
CA ILE A 4 -59.33 13.98 -25.95
C ILE A 4 -57.82 14.34 -26.11
N ILE A 5 -57.54 15.50 -26.73
CA ILE A 5 -56.18 16.01 -26.88
C ILE A 5 -55.59 16.38 -25.52
N GLY A 6 -56.39 16.99 -24.63
CA GLY A 6 -55.97 17.31 -23.25
C GLY A 6 -55.60 16.08 -22.41
N LEU A 7 -56.37 14.99 -22.55
CA LEU A 7 -56.12 13.73 -21.82
C LEU A 7 -54.86 13.03 -22.28
N VAL A 8 -54.57 13.04 -23.59
CA VAL A 8 -53.37 12.42 -24.16
C VAL A 8 -52.10 13.20 -23.77
N VAL A 9 -52.16 14.53 -23.76
CA VAL A 9 -51.03 15.36 -23.33
C VAL A 9 -50.72 15.16 -21.84
N THR A 10 -51.72 15.02 -20.96
CA THR A 10 -51.53 14.76 -19.53
C THR A 10 -50.96 13.38 -19.27
N LEU A 11 -51.32 12.36 -20.08
CA LEU A 11 -50.78 11.01 -19.93
C LEU A 11 -49.34 10.88 -20.39
N VAL A 12 -48.90 11.63 -21.40
CA VAL A 12 -47.53 11.64 -21.89
C VAL A 12 -46.57 12.35 -20.94
N THR A 13 -47.02 13.36 -20.22
CA THR A 13 -46.19 14.07 -19.24
C THR A 13 -45.94 13.29 -17.94
N LEU A 14 -46.81 12.35 -17.56
CA LEU A 14 -46.59 11.47 -16.40
C LEU A 14 -45.61 10.33 -16.66
N ALA A 15 -45.38 9.97 -17.92
CA ALA A 15 -44.48 8.84 -18.28
C ALA A 15 -42.99 9.21 -18.26
N SER A 16 -42.63 10.51 -18.17
CA SER A 16 -41.23 10.94 -18.27
C SER A 16 -40.54 11.13 -16.91
N CYS A 17 -41.21 10.87 -15.79
CA CYS A 17 -40.55 10.81 -14.47
C CYS A 17 -40.07 9.39 -14.13
N GLY A 18 -39.35 8.78 -15.07
CA GLY A 18 -38.54 7.62 -14.79
C GLY A 18 -37.40 8.04 -13.86
N ALA A 19 -37.60 7.89 -12.56
CA ALA A 19 -36.51 7.97 -11.59
C ALA A 19 -35.45 6.97 -12.01
N VAL A 20 -34.32 7.46 -12.53
CA VAL A 20 -33.11 6.65 -12.69
C VAL A 20 -32.65 6.37 -11.26
N ALA A 21 -33.21 5.34 -10.66
CA ALA A 21 -32.65 4.73 -9.48
C ALA A 21 -31.29 4.15 -9.92
N THR A 22 -30.24 4.97 -9.86
CA THR A 22 -28.88 4.46 -9.83
C THR A 22 -28.80 3.60 -8.59
N ALA A 23 -28.97 2.29 -8.78
CA ALA A 23 -28.65 1.32 -7.76
C ALA A 23 -27.15 1.54 -7.45
N GLN A 24 -26.86 2.29 -6.40
CA GLN A 24 -25.52 2.35 -5.83
C GLN A 24 -25.21 0.93 -5.37
N GLN A 25 -24.45 0.21 -6.19
CA GLN A 25 -23.83 -1.02 -5.71
C GLN A 25 -23.15 -0.67 -4.38
N PRO A 26 -23.40 -1.44 -3.31
CA PRO A 26 -22.73 -1.20 -2.04
C PRO A 26 -21.24 -1.14 -2.32
N ALA A 27 -20.62 -0.01 -2.03
CA ALA A 27 -19.20 0.19 -2.29
C ALA A 27 -18.45 -0.93 -1.58
N LYS A 28 -17.72 -1.77 -2.35
CA LYS A 28 -16.89 -2.84 -1.79
C LYS A 28 -15.96 -2.22 -0.76
N ILE A 29 -16.01 -2.70 0.48
CA ILE A 29 -15.06 -2.28 1.51
C ILE A 29 -13.68 -2.79 1.12
N PRO A 30 -12.69 -1.89 0.85
CA PRO A 30 -11.36 -2.29 0.46
C PRO A 30 -10.67 -3.07 1.57
N ARG A 31 -9.93 -4.11 1.19
CA ARG A 31 -9.15 -4.96 2.08
C ARG A 31 -7.67 -4.79 1.78
N ILE A 32 -6.90 -4.30 2.75
CA ILE A 32 -5.46 -4.12 2.65
C ILE A 32 -4.76 -5.24 3.43
N GLY A 33 -3.80 -5.91 2.79
CA GLY A 33 -2.82 -6.73 3.49
C GLY A 33 -1.67 -5.87 3.99
N PHE A 34 -1.26 -5.98 5.24
CA PHE A 34 -0.07 -5.33 5.75
C PHE A 34 0.88 -6.38 6.31
N GLN A 35 2.02 -6.58 5.65
CA GLN A 35 3.02 -7.55 6.09
C GLN A 35 4.24 -6.89 6.71
N LEU A 36 4.59 -7.35 7.91
CA LEU A 36 5.72 -6.92 8.72
C LEU A 36 6.71 -8.06 8.93
N ASP A 37 7.98 -7.72 9.12
CA ASP A 37 8.98 -8.67 9.61
C ASP A 37 9.06 -8.70 11.14
N SER A 38 9.09 -7.54 11.78
CA SER A 38 9.14 -7.37 13.24
C SER A 38 7.76 -7.47 13.90
N SER A 39 7.75 -7.64 15.22
CA SER A 39 6.49 -7.62 15.97
C SER A 39 5.79 -6.26 15.86
N PRO A 40 4.44 -6.23 15.83
CA PRO A 40 3.69 -4.97 15.79
C PRO A 40 4.03 -4.00 16.91
N SER A 41 4.37 -4.50 18.11
CA SER A 41 4.79 -3.68 19.25
C SER A 41 6.09 -2.94 19.01
N ALA A 42 7.05 -3.56 18.32
CA ALA A 42 8.35 -2.93 18.01
C ALA A 42 8.22 -1.76 17.00
N VAL A 43 7.14 -1.69 16.25
CA VAL A 43 6.90 -0.67 15.22
C VAL A 43 5.58 0.10 15.43
N SER A 44 5.05 0.06 16.64
CA SER A 44 3.74 0.62 17.00
C SER A 44 3.54 2.07 16.57
N ALA A 45 4.54 2.93 16.75
CA ALA A 45 4.46 4.33 16.33
C ALA A 45 4.28 4.48 14.80
N ARG A 46 4.94 3.62 14.00
CA ARG A 46 4.80 3.64 12.53
C ARG A 46 3.42 3.13 12.10
N LEU A 47 2.91 2.10 12.78
CA LEU A 47 1.57 1.58 12.49
C LEU A 47 0.49 2.59 12.86
N GLU A 48 0.67 3.32 13.96
CA GLU A 48 -0.28 4.38 14.33
C GLU A 48 -0.22 5.56 13.35
N ALA A 49 0.96 5.97 12.90
CA ALA A 49 1.10 6.98 11.86
C ALA A 49 0.42 6.55 10.53
N PHE A 50 0.55 5.28 10.16
CA PHE A 50 -0.17 4.72 9.01
C PHE A 50 -1.70 4.79 9.18
N ARG A 51 -2.22 4.39 10.34
CA ARG A 51 -3.65 4.49 10.65
C ARG A 51 -4.12 5.94 10.66
N GLN A 52 -3.29 6.85 11.18
CA GLN A 52 -3.61 8.28 11.18
C GLN A 52 -3.72 8.82 9.75
N GLY A 53 -2.76 8.51 8.87
CA GLY A 53 -2.83 8.90 7.47
C GLY A 53 -4.08 8.36 6.76
N LEU A 54 -4.48 7.12 7.05
CA LEU A 54 -5.74 6.58 6.53
C LEU A 54 -6.95 7.35 7.05
N ARG A 55 -7.00 7.72 8.34
CA ARG A 55 -8.10 8.52 8.93
C ARG A 55 -8.20 9.92 8.28
N GLU A 56 -7.07 10.56 8.03
CA GLU A 56 -7.01 11.86 7.35
C GLU A 56 -7.58 11.80 5.92
N LEU A 57 -7.47 10.64 5.28
CA LEU A 57 -8.06 10.35 3.97
C LEU A 57 -9.51 9.82 4.05
N GLY A 58 -10.12 9.80 5.25
CA GLY A 58 -11.48 9.33 5.46
C GLY A 58 -11.63 7.81 5.61
N TYR A 59 -10.53 7.04 5.68
CA TYR A 59 -10.58 5.61 5.93
C TYR A 59 -10.49 5.29 7.41
N VAL A 60 -11.41 4.47 7.90
CA VAL A 60 -11.48 4.04 9.30
C VAL A 60 -11.53 2.53 9.35
N GLU A 61 -10.49 1.92 9.94
CA GLU A 61 -10.37 0.46 10.10
C GLU A 61 -11.61 -0.12 10.80
N GLY A 62 -12.20 -1.16 10.23
CA GLY A 62 -13.43 -1.78 10.71
C GLY A 62 -14.74 -1.09 10.31
N LYS A 63 -14.69 0.09 9.65
CA LYS A 63 -15.87 0.78 9.12
C LYS A 63 -15.93 0.72 7.59
N ASN A 64 -14.95 1.30 6.92
CA ASN A 64 -14.91 1.42 5.47
C ASN A 64 -13.60 0.93 4.85
N ILE A 65 -12.72 0.32 5.67
CA ILE A 65 -11.51 -0.39 5.24
C ILE A 65 -11.24 -1.54 6.21
N VAL A 66 -10.72 -2.65 5.68
CA VAL A 66 -10.23 -3.80 6.46
C VAL A 66 -8.73 -3.90 6.27
N ILE A 67 -7.98 -4.07 7.37
CA ILE A 67 -6.53 -4.27 7.33
C ILE A 67 -6.21 -5.66 7.88
N GLU A 68 -5.65 -6.50 7.02
CA GLU A 68 -5.18 -7.85 7.35
C GLU A 68 -3.71 -7.79 7.77
N TRP A 69 -3.48 -7.69 9.05
CA TRP A 69 -2.14 -7.64 9.62
C TRP A 69 -1.46 -9.00 9.62
N ARG A 70 -0.24 -9.07 9.11
CA ARG A 70 0.61 -10.27 9.14
C ARG A 70 2.00 -9.88 9.64
N SER A 71 2.47 -10.55 10.68
CA SER A 71 3.81 -10.34 11.24
C SER A 71 4.57 -11.66 11.29
N ALA A 72 5.78 -11.64 10.73
CA ALA A 72 6.68 -12.78 10.82
C ALA A 72 7.37 -12.89 12.21
N GLU A 73 7.32 -11.82 13.01
CA GLU A 73 7.95 -11.77 14.34
C GLU A 73 9.43 -12.15 14.33
N GLY A 74 10.14 -11.73 13.26
CA GLY A 74 11.55 -12.05 13.05
C GLY A 74 11.82 -13.49 12.60
N LYS A 75 10.80 -14.30 12.30
CA LYS A 75 10.94 -15.70 11.83
C LYS A 75 10.97 -15.76 10.31
N PRO A 76 12.12 -16.02 9.67
CA PRO A 76 12.26 -16.00 8.21
C PRO A 76 11.28 -16.94 7.50
N ASP A 77 11.10 -18.15 8.01
CA ASP A 77 10.31 -19.21 7.39
C ASP A 77 8.83 -18.87 7.28
N ARG A 78 8.33 -17.97 8.15
CA ARG A 78 6.92 -17.54 8.13
C ARG A 78 6.60 -16.51 7.06
N ARG A 79 7.61 -15.80 6.51
CA ARG A 79 7.38 -14.67 5.60
C ARG A 79 6.63 -15.08 4.35
N SER A 80 7.05 -16.16 3.69
CA SER A 80 6.43 -16.66 2.45
C SER A 80 5.03 -17.22 2.69
N GLU A 81 4.80 -17.92 3.80
CA GLU A 81 3.50 -18.41 4.20
C GLU A 81 2.50 -17.24 4.39
N LEU A 82 2.91 -16.20 5.12
CA LEU A 82 2.09 -15.02 5.38
C LEU A 82 1.78 -14.23 4.09
N ALA A 83 2.73 -14.16 3.17
CA ALA A 83 2.49 -13.57 1.85
C ALA A 83 1.45 -14.36 1.05
N ALA A 84 1.58 -15.69 1.04
CA ALA A 84 0.60 -16.58 0.40
C ALA A 84 -0.78 -16.48 1.04
N ASP A 85 -0.88 -16.29 2.35
CA ASP A 85 -2.14 -16.04 3.06
C ASP A 85 -2.84 -14.79 2.54
N LEU A 86 -2.13 -13.67 2.41
CA LEU A 86 -2.70 -12.43 1.90
C LEU A 86 -3.20 -12.59 0.45
N VAL A 87 -2.45 -13.33 -0.38
CA VAL A 87 -2.88 -13.65 -1.75
C VAL A 87 -4.16 -14.49 -1.74
N ARG A 88 -4.26 -15.52 -0.88
CA ARG A 88 -5.48 -16.35 -0.73
C ARG A 88 -6.68 -15.54 -0.26
N LEU A 89 -6.48 -14.56 0.61
CA LEU A 89 -7.53 -13.64 1.07
C LEU A 89 -7.99 -12.67 -0.01
N LYS A 90 -7.32 -12.63 -1.17
CA LYS A 90 -7.63 -11.74 -2.30
C LYS A 90 -7.75 -10.29 -1.85
N VAL A 91 -6.75 -9.82 -1.09
CA VAL A 91 -6.68 -8.43 -0.67
C VAL A 91 -6.55 -7.51 -1.90
N ASP A 92 -7.04 -6.29 -1.81
CA ASP A 92 -7.05 -5.34 -2.91
C ASP A 92 -5.66 -4.71 -3.15
N LEU A 93 -4.82 -4.63 -2.10
CA LEU A 93 -3.41 -4.28 -2.17
C LEU A 93 -2.65 -4.84 -0.97
N ILE A 94 -1.32 -4.93 -1.09
CA ILE A 94 -0.44 -5.35 0.01
C ILE A 94 0.55 -4.24 0.32
N VAL A 95 0.60 -3.81 1.58
CA VAL A 95 1.63 -2.91 2.09
C VAL A 95 2.76 -3.74 2.69
N THR A 96 4.00 -3.42 2.34
CA THR A 96 5.20 -4.09 2.83
C THR A 96 6.11 -3.12 3.58
N ALA A 97 6.75 -3.59 4.64
CA ALA A 97 7.69 -2.80 5.43
C ALA A 97 9.09 -3.44 5.37
N GLY A 98 9.91 -2.95 4.44
CA GLY A 98 11.29 -3.35 4.25
C GLY A 98 11.53 -4.36 3.11
N PRO A 99 12.77 -4.42 2.56
CA PRO A 99 13.11 -5.13 1.35
C PRO A 99 12.91 -6.66 1.45
N THR A 100 13.14 -7.24 2.63
CA THR A 100 12.96 -8.68 2.85
C THR A 100 11.50 -9.10 2.69
N VAL A 101 10.57 -8.30 3.22
CA VAL A 101 9.13 -8.56 3.10
C VAL A 101 8.67 -8.28 1.67
N THR A 102 9.13 -7.19 1.07
CA THR A 102 8.79 -6.85 -0.32
C THR A 102 9.17 -7.97 -1.29
N ARG A 103 10.33 -8.61 -1.08
CA ARG A 103 10.79 -9.73 -1.92
C ARG A 103 9.82 -10.91 -1.88
N VAL A 104 9.46 -11.40 -0.71
CA VAL A 104 8.57 -12.57 -0.59
C VAL A 104 7.17 -12.29 -1.09
N VAL A 105 6.66 -11.06 -0.92
CA VAL A 105 5.36 -10.65 -1.46
C VAL A 105 5.41 -10.55 -2.99
N LYS A 106 6.50 -10.01 -3.57
CA LYS A 106 6.73 -9.99 -5.01
C LYS A 106 6.74 -11.39 -5.63
N GLU A 107 7.36 -12.35 -4.95
CA GLU A 107 7.38 -13.75 -5.37
C GLU A 107 5.99 -14.42 -5.29
N ALA A 108 5.17 -14.00 -4.32
CA ALA A 108 3.84 -14.56 -4.10
C ALA A 108 2.77 -14.04 -5.09
N THR A 109 2.94 -12.83 -5.66
CA THR A 109 1.94 -12.25 -6.57
C THR A 109 2.57 -11.28 -7.58
N SER A 110 2.09 -11.36 -8.83
CA SER A 110 2.39 -10.39 -9.89
C SER A 110 1.20 -9.48 -10.24
N THR A 111 0.03 -9.70 -9.63
CA THR A 111 -1.22 -9.02 -9.99
C THR A 111 -1.77 -8.12 -8.89
N ILE A 112 -1.61 -8.51 -7.61
CA ILE A 112 -2.05 -7.67 -6.50
C ILE A 112 -1.07 -6.50 -6.38
N PRO A 113 -1.53 -5.23 -6.35
CA PRO A 113 -0.67 -4.08 -6.13
C PRO A 113 0.10 -4.17 -4.82
N ILE A 114 1.38 -3.85 -4.84
CA ILE A 114 2.28 -3.84 -3.68
C ILE A 114 2.74 -2.42 -3.44
N VAL A 115 2.56 -1.92 -2.21
CA VAL A 115 3.01 -0.60 -1.78
C VAL A 115 4.10 -0.76 -0.73
N MET A 116 5.32 -0.41 -1.08
CA MET A 116 6.44 -0.35 -0.16
C MET A 116 6.27 0.86 0.76
N ALA A 117 6.01 0.65 2.04
CA ALA A 117 5.95 1.73 3.03
C ALA A 117 7.34 2.30 3.33
N GLN A 118 8.38 1.48 3.20
CA GLN A 118 9.78 1.86 3.32
C GLN A 118 10.65 0.81 2.63
N ASP A 119 11.48 1.23 1.69
CA ASP A 119 12.52 0.39 1.10
C ASP A 119 13.82 1.19 0.95
N THR A 120 14.98 0.53 1.01
CA THR A 120 16.27 1.22 0.98
C THR A 120 16.83 1.40 -0.42
N ASP A 121 16.60 0.42 -1.31
CA ASP A 121 17.07 0.43 -2.69
C ASP A 121 16.15 -0.46 -3.56
N PRO A 122 14.98 0.02 -3.94
CA PRO A 122 14.03 -0.78 -4.71
C PRO A 122 14.48 -1.05 -6.15
N VAL A 123 15.35 -0.22 -6.72
CA VAL A 123 15.91 -0.42 -8.07
C VAL A 123 17.01 -1.48 -8.02
N GLY A 124 18.00 -1.32 -7.16
CA GLY A 124 19.08 -2.31 -6.99
C GLY A 124 18.58 -3.67 -6.49
N SER A 125 17.49 -3.68 -5.71
CA SER A 125 16.80 -4.91 -5.30
C SER A 125 15.97 -5.54 -6.41
N GLY A 126 15.82 -4.88 -7.57
CA GLY A 126 15.02 -5.37 -8.69
C GLY A 126 13.51 -5.36 -8.44
N PHE A 127 13.02 -4.56 -7.51
CA PHE A 127 11.58 -4.45 -7.23
C PHE A 127 10.87 -3.56 -8.25
N VAL A 128 11.54 -2.51 -8.69
CA VAL A 128 11.03 -1.57 -9.69
C VAL A 128 12.11 -1.30 -10.75
N ALA A 129 11.70 -0.97 -11.97
CA ALA A 129 12.64 -0.65 -13.06
C ALA A 129 13.36 0.68 -12.84
N SER A 130 12.66 1.68 -12.32
CA SER A 130 13.19 2.97 -11.87
C SER A 130 12.24 3.61 -10.87
N LEU A 131 12.70 4.62 -10.12
CA LEU A 131 11.86 5.35 -9.17
C LEU A 131 10.73 6.13 -9.87
N ALA A 132 11.00 6.69 -11.05
CA ALA A 132 10.02 7.45 -11.81
C ALA A 132 9.05 6.57 -12.61
N ARG A 133 9.45 5.34 -12.96
CA ARG A 133 8.66 4.38 -13.74
C ARG A 133 8.84 2.98 -13.17
N PRO A 134 8.08 2.60 -12.16
CA PRO A 134 8.20 1.30 -11.49
C PRO A 134 8.05 0.10 -12.43
N GLY A 135 7.18 0.18 -13.43
CA GLY A 135 7.06 -0.80 -14.53
C GLY A 135 6.33 -2.10 -14.21
N GLY A 136 5.85 -2.29 -12.99
CA GLY A 136 5.15 -3.49 -12.53
C GLY A 136 4.05 -3.18 -11.50
N ASN A 137 3.68 -4.19 -10.72
CA ASN A 137 2.67 -4.07 -9.66
C ASN A 137 3.22 -3.53 -8.34
N ILE A 138 4.47 -3.04 -8.30
CA ILE A 138 5.14 -2.53 -7.10
C ILE A 138 5.35 -1.02 -7.21
N THR A 139 4.99 -0.28 -6.17
CA THR A 139 5.27 1.15 -6.01
C THR A 139 5.53 1.45 -4.53
N GLY A 140 5.87 2.68 -4.17
CA GLY A 140 6.00 3.07 -2.77
C GLY A 140 7.11 4.07 -2.49
N LEU A 141 7.57 4.07 -1.24
CA LEU A 141 8.56 5.00 -0.73
C LEU A 141 9.94 4.34 -0.66
N SER A 142 10.96 5.05 -1.13
CA SER A 142 12.36 4.67 -1.01
C SER A 142 13.11 5.67 -0.12
N SER A 143 13.94 5.15 0.79
CA SER A 143 14.96 5.93 1.46
C SER A 143 16.28 5.77 0.69
N LEU A 144 16.87 6.86 0.21
CA LEU A 144 18.17 6.88 -0.49
C LEU A 144 19.35 6.62 0.46
N SER A 145 19.19 5.74 1.46
CA SER A 145 20.14 5.55 2.55
C SER A 145 21.50 4.99 2.08
N SER A 146 21.54 4.21 1.01
CA SER A 146 22.78 3.68 0.44
C SER A 146 23.67 4.77 -0.17
N GLU A 147 23.09 5.74 -0.89
CA GLU A 147 23.82 6.87 -1.46
C GLU A 147 24.28 7.85 -0.37
N ILE A 148 23.43 8.10 0.63
CA ILE A 148 23.73 9.00 1.75
C ILE A 148 24.86 8.44 2.61
N SER A 149 24.91 7.11 2.81
CA SER A 149 25.94 6.47 3.65
C SER A 149 27.36 6.69 3.11
N GLY A 150 27.56 6.63 1.79
CA GLY A 150 28.83 6.96 1.15
C GLY A 150 29.26 8.41 1.44
N LYS A 151 28.32 9.34 1.27
CA LYS A 151 28.56 10.76 1.52
C LYS A 151 28.84 11.08 2.99
N GLN A 152 28.12 10.43 3.90
CA GLN A 152 28.38 10.55 5.34
C GLN A 152 29.78 10.05 5.71
N LEU A 153 30.24 8.96 5.09
CA LEU A 153 31.59 8.43 5.32
C LEU A 153 32.68 9.38 4.79
N GLU A 154 32.45 10.01 3.63
CA GLU A 154 33.34 11.03 3.09
C GLU A 154 33.47 12.22 4.05
N LEU A 155 32.34 12.77 4.50
CA LEU A 155 32.31 13.86 5.48
C LEU A 155 32.97 13.48 6.81
N LEU A 156 32.75 12.25 7.26
CA LEU A 156 33.38 11.77 8.49
C LEU A 156 34.91 11.70 8.35
N LYS A 157 35.44 11.29 7.20
CA LYS A 157 36.87 11.31 6.89
C LYS A 157 37.47 12.71 6.86
N GLU A 158 36.73 13.69 6.37
CA GLU A 158 37.16 15.10 6.37
C GLU A 158 37.27 15.66 7.80
N ILE A 159 36.29 15.32 8.66
CA ILE A 159 36.23 15.81 10.03
C ILE A 159 37.24 15.08 10.90
N VAL A 160 37.49 13.79 10.67
CA VAL A 160 38.42 12.95 11.44
C VAL A 160 39.43 12.27 10.51
N PRO A 161 40.49 12.99 10.05
CA PRO A 161 41.44 12.48 9.06
C PRO A 161 42.19 11.21 9.42
N ARG A 162 42.21 10.84 10.75
CA ARG A 162 42.88 9.64 11.29
C ARG A 162 41.93 8.43 11.45
N LEU A 163 40.70 8.49 10.92
CA LEU A 163 39.79 7.35 10.91
C LEU A 163 40.35 6.28 9.94
N ASP A 164 41.09 5.34 10.49
CA ASP A 164 41.47 4.15 9.77
C ASP A 164 40.51 2.97 10.10
N ARG A 165 40.67 1.87 9.36
CA ARG A 165 39.84 0.67 9.45
C ARG A 165 39.87 0.01 10.86
N LYS A 166 40.82 0.41 11.76
CA LYS A 166 40.99 -0.15 13.10
C LYS A 166 40.28 0.68 14.17
N SER A 167 39.82 1.87 13.84
CA SER A 167 39.18 2.80 14.80
C SER A 167 37.66 2.57 14.92
N VAL A 168 37.07 1.57 14.19
CA VAL A 168 35.65 1.28 14.15
C VAL A 168 35.39 -0.13 14.67
N VAL A 169 35.84 -0.42 15.90
CA VAL A 169 35.47 -1.65 16.63
C VAL A 169 34.78 -1.26 17.92
#